data_9f7a72bd94eb5005a9452da739c1cccd
#
_entry.id   9f7a72bd94eb5005a9452da739c1cccd
#
_cell.length_a   1.000
_cell.length_b   1.000
_cell.length_c   1.000
_cell.angle_alpha   90.00
_cell.angle_beta   90.00
_cell.angle_gamma   90.00
#
_symmetry.space_group_name_H-M   'P 1'
#
loop_
_entity.id
_entity.type
_entity.pdbx_description
1 polymer ?
#
loop_
_entity_poly.entity_id
_entity_poly.type
_entity_poly.pdbx_seq_one_letter_code
_entity_poly.pdbx_strand_id
1 'polypeptide(L)'
;VHSPFQSDPRFIKNYEISKKPRPAKSFATLIAGIDKSLGDLMDHVTEKGVAENTLILFVGDNGSDGPLGDTYGCFSSAPLRGKKGTCYEGGMRVPFIGSWVKAGKENPFKIARNHLHHQQIGTVMDIYSTILEVGGAKNPEGHVVDGFSLRKQLSGQLNPQRPDHFMCHFPHSHRSSYFTSYRKGDWKLIY
;
A
#
# COMPACT_ATOMS: atom_id res chain seq x y z
N VAL A 1 8.79 0.67 7.35
CA VAL A 1 9.44 1.54 8.37
C VAL A 1 8.78 1.31 9.70
N HIS A 2 9.56 0.99 10.73
CA HIS A 2 9.07 0.65 12.08
C HIS A 2 9.93 1.34 13.16
N SER A 3 9.36 1.56 14.35
CA SER A 3 10.11 2.01 15.52
C SER A 3 11.07 0.89 16.03
N PRO A 4 12.21 1.25 16.67
CA PRO A 4 12.67 2.61 16.95
C PRO A 4 13.12 3.34 15.68
N PHE A 5 12.74 4.63 15.55
CA PHE A 5 13.07 5.42 14.35
C PHE A 5 14.54 5.86 14.39
N GLN A 6 15.40 5.09 13.77
CA GLN A 6 16.80 5.45 13.56
C GLN A 6 16.92 6.24 12.25
N SER A 7 17.59 7.38 12.30
CA SER A 7 17.77 8.20 11.11
C SER A 7 18.66 7.48 10.09
N ASP A 8 18.25 7.50 8.84
CA ASP A 8 19.12 7.11 7.73
C ASP A 8 20.16 8.22 7.51
N PRO A 9 21.46 7.97 7.73
CA PRO A 9 22.50 9.00 7.68
C PRO A 9 22.62 9.65 6.29
N ARG A 10 22.24 8.98 5.24
CA ARG A 10 22.27 9.49 3.87
C ARG A 10 21.36 10.70 3.65
N PHE A 11 20.28 10.80 4.45
CA PHE A 11 19.22 11.80 4.25
C PHE A 11 19.05 12.78 5.40
N ILE A 12 19.88 12.72 6.44
CA ILE A 12 19.78 13.61 7.62
C ILE A 12 19.76 15.09 7.19
N LYS A 13 20.69 15.49 6.33
CA LYS A 13 20.82 16.88 5.87
C LYS A 13 19.55 17.44 5.21
N ASN A 14 18.77 16.61 4.56
CA ASN A 14 17.54 17.02 3.87
C ASN A 14 16.47 17.53 4.85
N TYR A 15 16.58 17.18 6.13
CA TYR A 15 15.58 17.47 7.15
C TYR A 15 16.13 18.28 8.34
N GLU A 16 17.39 18.72 8.31
CA GLU A 16 18.03 19.47 9.40
C GLU A 16 17.29 20.77 9.72
N ILE A 17 16.89 21.52 8.69
CA ILE A 17 16.19 22.80 8.83
C ILE A 17 14.73 22.66 9.27
N SER A 18 14.18 21.46 9.27
CA SER A 18 12.82 21.22 9.70
C SER A 18 12.66 21.51 11.20
N LYS A 19 11.61 22.27 11.55
CA LYS A 19 11.23 22.52 12.95
C LYS A 19 10.55 21.33 13.64
N LYS A 20 10.35 20.23 12.93
CA LYS A 20 9.70 19.03 13.48
C LYS A 20 10.60 18.32 14.50
N PRO A 21 10.01 17.59 15.49
CA PRO A 21 10.76 16.85 16.48
C PRO A 21 11.66 15.78 15.85
N ARG A 22 12.73 15.39 16.59
CA ARG A 22 13.69 14.39 16.12
C ARG A 22 13.06 13.08 15.61
N PRO A 23 12.09 12.45 16.30
CA PRO A 23 11.46 11.22 15.78
C PRO A 23 10.77 11.39 14.43
N ALA A 24 10.12 12.54 14.19
CA ALA A 24 9.51 12.84 12.90
C ALA A 24 10.55 13.03 11.79
N LYS A 25 11.67 13.71 12.09
CA LYS A 25 12.81 13.83 11.17
C LYS A 25 13.42 12.47 10.86
N SER A 26 13.64 11.63 11.88
CA SER A 26 14.17 10.28 11.69
C SER A 26 13.25 9.44 10.80
N PHE A 27 11.93 9.50 11.03
CA PHE A 27 10.95 8.82 10.19
C PHE A 27 11.00 9.31 8.74
N ALA A 28 11.12 10.63 8.51
CA ALA A 28 11.24 11.18 7.17
C ALA A 28 12.50 10.67 6.43
N THR A 29 13.64 10.55 7.12
CA THR A 29 14.85 9.97 6.52
C THR A 29 14.67 8.51 6.15
N LEU A 30 13.91 7.73 6.94
CA LEU A 30 13.61 6.33 6.64
C LEU A 30 12.69 6.19 5.42
N ILE A 31 11.72 7.09 5.27
CA ILE A 31 10.89 7.13 4.05
C ILE A 31 11.73 7.46 2.82
N ALA A 32 12.63 8.45 2.91
CA ALA A 32 13.57 8.75 1.83
C ALA A 32 14.49 7.55 1.51
N GLY A 33 14.86 6.77 2.53
CA GLY A 33 15.62 5.53 2.37
C GLY A 33 14.85 4.44 1.60
N ILE A 34 13.55 4.28 1.86
CA ILE A 34 12.69 3.36 1.09
C ILE A 34 12.60 3.81 -0.37
N ASP A 35 12.33 5.10 -0.60
CA ASP A 35 12.23 5.67 -1.95
C ASP A 35 13.51 5.44 -2.75
N LYS A 36 14.67 5.73 -2.13
CA LYS A 36 15.98 5.45 -2.73
C LYS A 36 16.17 3.96 -3.05
N SER A 37 15.80 3.07 -2.12
CA SER A 37 15.96 1.62 -2.32
C SER A 37 15.08 1.11 -3.45
N LEU A 38 13.88 1.66 -3.61
CA LEU A 38 13.01 1.33 -4.74
C LEU A 38 13.62 1.84 -6.06
N GLY A 39 14.17 3.06 -6.07
CA GLY A 39 14.89 3.59 -7.23
C GLY A 39 16.06 2.69 -7.64
N ASP A 40 16.92 2.30 -6.69
CA ASP A 40 18.05 1.41 -6.94
C ASP A 40 17.62 0.06 -7.51
N LEU A 41 16.49 -0.49 -7.01
CA LEU A 41 15.93 -1.73 -7.55
C LEU A 41 15.48 -1.55 -9.00
N MET A 42 14.82 -0.44 -9.32
CA MET A 42 14.37 -0.13 -10.69
C MET A 42 15.56 0.04 -11.65
N ASP A 43 16.61 0.72 -11.22
CA ASP A 43 17.85 0.90 -11.98
C ASP A 43 18.51 -0.46 -12.25
N HIS A 44 18.65 -1.30 -11.22
CA HIS A 44 19.23 -2.63 -11.35
C HIS A 44 18.44 -3.53 -12.32
N VAL A 45 17.12 -3.54 -12.22
CA VAL A 45 16.25 -4.29 -13.13
C VAL A 45 16.38 -3.79 -14.57
N THR A 46 16.59 -2.48 -14.74
CA THR A 46 16.83 -1.86 -16.05
C THR A 46 18.18 -2.26 -16.63
N GLU A 47 19.23 -2.21 -15.83
CA GLU A 47 20.57 -2.68 -16.22
C GLU A 47 20.60 -4.15 -16.62
N LYS A 48 19.77 -4.99 -15.97
CA LYS A 48 19.61 -6.42 -16.33
C LYS A 48 18.78 -6.63 -17.59
N GLY A 49 18.22 -5.60 -18.21
CA GLY A 49 17.43 -5.70 -19.43
C GLY A 49 16.04 -6.33 -19.27
N VAL A 50 15.53 -6.43 -18.02
CA VAL A 50 14.22 -7.05 -17.73
C VAL A 50 13.15 -6.04 -17.30
N ALA A 51 13.42 -4.76 -17.39
CA ALA A 51 12.55 -3.68 -16.93
C ALA A 51 11.16 -3.70 -17.57
N GLU A 52 11.04 -4.05 -18.85
CA GLU A 52 9.76 -4.15 -19.55
C GLU A 52 8.94 -5.37 -19.11
N ASN A 53 9.57 -6.37 -18.49
CA ASN A 53 8.91 -7.57 -17.98
C ASN A 53 8.85 -7.61 -16.45
N THR A 54 9.00 -6.45 -15.77
CA THR A 54 8.98 -6.37 -14.32
C THR A 54 7.87 -5.42 -13.86
N LEU A 55 6.90 -5.99 -13.15
CA LEU A 55 5.86 -5.25 -12.42
C LEU A 55 6.30 -5.06 -10.97
N ILE A 56 6.23 -3.83 -10.49
CA ILE A 56 6.42 -3.51 -9.07
C ILE A 56 5.06 -3.20 -8.44
N LEU A 57 4.77 -3.85 -7.32
CA LEU A 57 3.65 -3.54 -6.44
C LEU A 57 4.22 -3.07 -5.10
N PHE A 58 4.02 -1.80 -4.78
CA PHE A 58 4.39 -1.23 -3.48
C PHE A 58 3.14 -1.15 -2.61
N VAL A 59 3.18 -1.78 -1.44
CA VAL A 59 2.02 -1.90 -0.55
C VAL A 59 2.45 -1.62 0.88
N GLY A 60 1.67 -0.81 1.60
CA GLY A 60 1.79 -0.71 3.06
C GLY A 60 1.16 -1.94 3.74
N ASP A 61 1.71 -2.36 4.86
CA ASP A 61 1.22 -3.49 5.65
C ASP A 61 0.07 -3.11 6.59
N ASN A 62 0.07 -1.86 7.07
CA ASN A 62 -0.95 -1.30 7.96
C ASN A 62 -0.95 0.24 7.89
N GLY A 63 -1.95 0.85 8.49
CA GLY A 63 -2.00 2.31 8.62
C GLY A 63 -0.82 2.87 9.40
N SER A 64 -0.59 4.17 9.27
CA SER A 64 0.53 4.86 9.91
C SER A 64 0.56 4.69 11.43
N ASP A 65 1.77 4.61 12.00
CA ASP A 65 1.92 4.50 13.46
C ASP A 65 1.62 5.83 14.16
N GLY A 66 0.68 5.77 15.08
CA GLY A 66 0.13 6.90 15.79
C GLY A 66 1.07 7.76 16.65
N PRO A 67 2.19 7.25 17.20
CA PRO A 67 3.09 8.09 17.95
C PRO A 67 3.55 9.34 17.21
N LEU A 68 3.66 9.29 15.89
CA LEU A 68 4.03 10.46 15.09
C LEU A 68 2.90 11.48 15.00
N GLY A 69 1.66 11.04 14.78
CA GLY A 69 0.50 11.92 14.66
C GLY A 69 0.11 12.56 15.99
N ASP A 70 -0.13 11.74 16.98
CA ASP A 70 -0.68 12.17 18.27
C ASP A 70 0.35 12.95 19.10
N THR A 71 1.61 12.50 19.10
CA THR A 71 2.64 13.07 19.98
C THR A 71 3.37 14.25 19.32
N TYR A 72 3.50 14.25 17.99
CA TYR A 72 4.37 15.21 17.31
C TYR A 72 3.64 16.09 16.29
N GLY A 73 2.31 16.02 16.25
CA GLY A 73 1.50 16.80 15.30
C GLY A 73 1.80 16.48 13.83
N CYS A 74 2.30 15.29 13.54
CA CYS A 74 2.58 14.83 12.18
C CYS A 74 1.43 13.92 11.76
N PHE A 75 0.47 14.46 11.02
CA PHE A 75 -0.72 13.74 10.57
C PHE A 75 -0.33 12.70 9.52
N SER A 76 -0.05 11.50 9.98
CA SER A 76 0.43 10.41 9.13
C SER A 76 -0.68 9.68 8.37
N SER A 77 -1.93 9.76 8.85
CA SER A 77 -3.10 9.16 8.20
C SER A 77 -4.17 10.17 7.78
N ALA A 78 -3.96 11.48 8.05
CA ALA A 78 -4.93 12.50 7.68
C ALA A 78 -5.20 12.53 6.16
N PRO A 79 -6.44 12.79 5.73
CA PRO A 79 -7.62 13.15 6.55
C PRO A 79 -8.36 11.94 7.14
N LEU A 80 -7.84 10.73 7.07
CA LEU A 80 -8.48 9.52 7.54
C LEU A 80 -8.43 9.45 9.08
N ARG A 81 -9.55 9.04 9.68
CA ARG A 81 -9.63 8.80 11.12
C ARG A 81 -8.85 7.56 11.51
N GLY A 82 -8.18 7.61 12.66
CA GLY A 82 -7.47 6.48 13.25
C GLY A 82 -6.04 6.30 12.74
N LYS A 83 -5.43 5.23 13.18
CA LYS A 83 -4.01 4.91 13.03
C LYS A 83 -3.80 3.41 13.08
N LYS A 84 -2.58 2.94 12.89
CA LYS A 84 -2.19 1.53 13.07
C LYS A 84 -2.84 0.91 14.31
N GLY A 85 -3.47 -0.24 14.13
CA GLY A 85 -4.15 -0.99 15.17
C GLY A 85 -5.58 -0.52 15.47
N THR A 86 -6.17 0.38 14.68
CA THR A 86 -7.58 0.77 14.82
C THR A 86 -8.42 0.26 13.67
N CYS A 87 -9.71 0.08 13.92
CA CYS A 87 -10.71 -0.30 12.92
C CYS A 87 -11.08 0.80 11.93
N TYR A 88 -10.60 2.01 12.16
CA TYR A 88 -10.89 3.15 11.29
C TYR A 88 -10.05 3.15 10.02
N GLU A 89 -10.44 3.96 9.04
CA GLU A 89 -9.79 3.99 7.73
C GLU A 89 -8.29 4.34 7.82
N GLY A 90 -7.88 5.22 8.73
CA GLY A 90 -6.46 5.54 8.94
C GLY A 90 -5.61 4.39 9.48
N GLY A 91 -6.26 3.38 10.08
CA GLY A 91 -5.59 2.15 10.52
C GLY A 91 -5.56 1.04 9.46
N MET A 92 -6.51 1.07 8.53
CA MET A 92 -6.74 -0.03 7.57
C MET A 92 -6.37 0.31 6.13
N ARG A 93 -6.55 1.57 5.69
CA ARG A 93 -6.15 1.99 4.34
C ARG A 93 -4.66 2.22 4.28
N VAL A 94 -4.05 1.66 3.26
CA VAL A 94 -2.61 1.70 3.02
C VAL A 94 -2.32 2.20 1.61
N PRO A 95 -1.15 2.80 1.36
CA PRO A 95 -0.69 3.04 0.01
C PRO A 95 -0.61 1.73 -0.77
N PHE A 96 -1.16 1.72 -1.98
CA PHE A 96 -1.01 0.64 -2.95
C PHE A 96 -0.65 1.26 -4.29
N ILE A 97 0.55 1.00 -4.77
CA ILE A 97 1.08 1.58 -6.00
C ILE A 97 1.55 0.44 -6.91
N GLY A 98 1.10 0.42 -8.15
CA GLY A 98 1.55 -0.54 -9.15
C GLY A 98 2.12 0.16 -10.37
N SER A 99 3.27 -0.32 -10.84
CA SER A 99 3.89 0.20 -12.06
C SER A 99 4.74 -0.86 -12.74
N TRP A 100 4.72 -0.88 -14.07
CA TRP A 100 5.83 -1.48 -14.82
C TRP A 100 7.08 -0.62 -14.60
N VAL A 101 8.24 -1.26 -14.39
CA VAL A 101 9.51 -0.52 -14.28
C VAL A 101 9.73 0.27 -15.55
N LYS A 102 9.49 -0.34 -16.70
CA LYS A 102 9.43 0.34 -18.00
C LYS A 102 8.22 -0.14 -18.78
N ALA A 103 7.41 0.80 -19.26
CA ALA A 103 6.29 0.45 -20.11
C ALA A 103 6.79 -0.08 -21.46
N GLY A 104 6.41 -1.30 -21.81
CA GLY A 104 6.77 -1.97 -23.06
C GLY A 104 5.54 -2.42 -23.84
N LYS A 105 5.74 -2.78 -25.11
CA LYS A 105 4.66 -3.28 -25.97
C LYS A 105 4.18 -4.66 -25.54
N GLU A 106 5.09 -5.45 -24.96
CA GLU A 106 4.86 -6.84 -24.52
C GLU A 106 4.25 -6.92 -23.11
N ASN A 107 4.04 -5.78 -22.43
CA ASN A 107 3.37 -5.82 -21.15
C ASN A 107 1.96 -6.40 -21.29
N PRO A 108 1.54 -7.33 -20.42
CA PRO A 108 0.23 -7.98 -20.51
C PRO A 108 -0.96 -7.01 -20.48
N PHE A 109 -0.75 -5.81 -19.93
CA PHE A 109 -1.71 -4.72 -19.92
C PHE A 109 -1.02 -3.38 -19.70
N LYS A 110 -1.69 -2.29 -20.06
CA LYS A 110 -1.22 -0.93 -19.78
C LYS A 110 -1.65 -0.52 -18.37
N ILE A 111 -0.72 0.04 -17.61
CA ILE A 111 -1.04 0.70 -16.32
C ILE A 111 -1.35 2.16 -16.59
N ALA A 112 -2.45 2.66 -16.02
CA ALA A 112 -2.85 4.06 -16.10
C ALA A 112 -1.86 4.93 -15.32
N ARG A 113 -1.18 5.85 -16.01
CA ARG A 113 -0.21 6.76 -15.38
C ARG A 113 -0.93 7.89 -14.66
N ASN A 114 -0.39 8.31 -13.51
CA ASN A 114 -0.93 9.40 -12.70
C ASN A 114 -2.42 9.24 -12.38
N HIS A 115 -2.87 7.99 -12.24
CA HIS A 115 -4.26 7.66 -11.97
C HIS A 115 -4.42 7.22 -10.52
N LEU A 116 -5.32 7.88 -9.79
CA LEU A 116 -5.74 7.46 -8.47
C LEU A 116 -7.07 6.72 -8.58
N HIS A 117 -7.05 5.41 -8.38
CA HIS A 117 -8.27 4.62 -8.37
C HIS A 117 -8.89 4.64 -6.98
N HIS A 118 -10.04 5.28 -6.81
CA HIS A 118 -10.74 5.43 -5.52
C HIS A 118 -12.19 4.93 -5.53
N GLN A 119 -12.67 4.44 -6.67
CA GLN A 119 -14.06 4.02 -6.86
C GLN A 119 -14.33 2.59 -6.40
N GLN A 120 -13.31 1.76 -6.29
CA GLN A 120 -13.44 0.36 -5.84
C GLN A 120 -12.41 0.03 -4.76
N ILE A 121 -12.80 -0.83 -3.85
CA ILE A 121 -11.91 -1.31 -2.78
C ILE A 121 -10.93 -2.31 -3.39
N GLY A 122 -9.62 -2.10 -3.14
CA GLY A 122 -8.58 -3.11 -3.32
C GLY A 122 -8.16 -3.64 -1.95
N THR A 123 -7.74 -4.90 -1.89
CA THR A 123 -7.29 -5.56 -0.67
C THR A 123 -5.98 -6.30 -0.90
N VAL A 124 -5.29 -6.67 0.18
CA VAL A 124 -4.06 -7.49 0.07
C VAL A 124 -4.34 -8.89 -0.50
N MET A 125 -5.55 -9.40 -0.35
CA MET A 125 -5.98 -10.69 -0.94
C MET A 125 -5.93 -10.67 -2.47
N ASP A 126 -6.07 -9.50 -3.06
CA ASP A 126 -6.09 -9.30 -4.51
C ASP A 126 -4.71 -9.49 -5.16
N ILE A 127 -3.65 -9.40 -4.37
CA ILE A 127 -2.27 -9.52 -4.86
C ILE A 127 -2.04 -10.88 -5.50
N TYR A 128 -2.49 -11.96 -4.85
CA TYR A 128 -2.36 -13.31 -5.36
C TYR A 128 -3.00 -13.47 -6.75
N SER A 129 -4.29 -13.10 -6.87
CA SER A 129 -5.02 -13.15 -8.14
C SER A 129 -4.39 -12.26 -9.22
N THR A 130 -3.82 -11.11 -8.81
CA THR A 130 -3.13 -10.20 -9.72
C THR A 130 -1.84 -10.83 -10.25
N ILE A 131 -1.04 -11.44 -9.38
CA ILE A 131 0.20 -12.12 -9.77
C ILE A 131 -0.08 -13.28 -10.73
N LEU A 132 -1.10 -14.11 -10.44
CA LEU A 132 -1.49 -15.20 -11.32
C LEU A 132 -1.87 -14.68 -12.72
N GLU A 133 -2.72 -13.65 -12.80
CA GLU A 133 -3.15 -13.10 -14.08
C GLU A 133 -1.99 -12.49 -14.86
N VAL A 134 -1.12 -11.73 -14.20
CA VAL A 134 0.05 -11.11 -14.82
C VAL A 134 1.06 -12.15 -15.31
N GLY A 135 1.27 -13.20 -14.53
CA GLY A 135 2.17 -14.29 -14.87
C GLY A 135 1.58 -15.33 -15.85
N GLY A 136 0.31 -15.15 -16.27
CA GLY A 136 -0.37 -16.12 -17.14
C GLY A 136 -0.60 -17.47 -16.47
N ALA A 137 -0.55 -17.54 -15.15
CA ALA A 137 -0.77 -18.76 -14.38
C ALA A 137 -2.25 -18.96 -14.05
N LYS A 138 -2.64 -20.20 -13.81
CA LYS A 138 -3.99 -20.56 -13.37
C LYS A 138 -3.98 -20.84 -11.87
N ASN A 139 -5.12 -20.58 -11.24
CA ASN A 139 -5.33 -21.02 -9.86
C ASN A 139 -5.30 -22.56 -9.80
N PRO A 140 -4.57 -23.16 -8.85
CA PRO A 140 -4.59 -24.62 -8.65
C PRO A 140 -6.01 -25.13 -8.43
N GLU A 141 -6.31 -26.33 -8.92
CA GLU A 141 -7.61 -26.96 -8.73
C GLU A 141 -7.91 -27.13 -7.25
N GLY A 142 -9.13 -26.81 -6.86
CA GLY A 142 -9.57 -26.89 -5.46
C GLY A 142 -9.07 -25.78 -4.54
N HIS A 143 -8.21 -24.86 -5.01
CA HIS A 143 -7.75 -23.74 -4.20
C HIS A 143 -8.77 -22.59 -4.24
N VAL A 144 -9.30 -22.24 -3.08
CA VAL A 144 -10.26 -21.12 -2.92
C VAL A 144 -9.49 -19.81 -2.80
N VAL A 145 -9.84 -18.81 -3.61
CA VAL A 145 -9.24 -17.50 -3.61
C VAL A 145 -10.28 -16.44 -3.36
N ASP A 146 -10.12 -15.66 -2.31
CA ASP A 146 -11.05 -14.58 -1.93
C ASP A 146 -10.80 -13.27 -2.68
N GLY A 147 -9.60 -13.10 -3.26
CA GLY A 147 -9.20 -11.88 -3.94
C GLY A 147 -9.52 -11.87 -5.44
N PHE A 148 -9.63 -10.67 -5.98
CA PHE A 148 -9.84 -10.41 -7.40
C PHE A 148 -8.63 -9.71 -7.99
N SER A 149 -8.25 -10.05 -9.22
CA SER A 149 -7.15 -9.35 -9.89
C SER A 149 -7.40 -7.84 -9.96
N LEU A 150 -6.36 -7.07 -9.66
CA LEU A 150 -6.33 -5.60 -9.74
C LEU A 150 -5.98 -5.09 -11.15
N ARG A 151 -5.83 -5.97 -12.13
CA ARG A 151 -5.44 -5.57 -13.49
C ARG A 151 -6.31 -4.45 -14.06
N LYS A 152 -7.64 -4.53 -13.89
CA LYS A 152 -8.56 -3.50 -14.37
C LYS A 152 -8.33 -2.18 -13.66
N GLN A 153 -8.23 -2.20 -12.33
CA GLN A 153 -7.97 -1.00 -11.53
C GLN A 153 -6.61 -0.37 -11.86
N LEU A 154 -5.57 -1.17 -12.00
CA LEU A 154 -4.26 -0.71 -12.45
C LEU A 154 -4.31 -0.09 -13.84
N SER A 155 -5.24 -0.55 -14.69
CA SER A 155 -5.48 0.04 -16.03
C SER A 155 -6.42 1.25 -16.00
N GLY A 156 -6.85 1.71 -14.82
CA GLY A 156 -7.78 2.84 -14.67
C GLY A 156 -9.24 2.48 -14.97
N GLN A 157 -9.61 1.20 -14.93
CA GLN A 157 -10.92 0.69 -15.26
C GLN A 157 -11.63 0.13 -14.02
N LEU A 158 -12.97 0.11 -14.06
CA LEU A 158 -13.76 -0.58 -13.05
C LEU A 158 -13.80 -2.09 -13.35
N ASN A 159 -13.79 -2.90 -12.31
CA ASN A 159 -14.04 -4.33 -12.43
C ASN A 159 -15.49 -4.64 -11.98
N PRO A 160 -16.42 -4.94 -12.89
CA PRO A 160 -17.82 -5.19 -12.55
C PRO A 160 -18.04 -6.48 -11.76
N GLN A 161 -17.07 -7.38 -11.73
CA GLN A 161 -17.15 -8.63 -10.96
C GLN A 161 -16.71 -8.45 -9.50
N ARG A 162 -16.09 -7.32 -9.18
CA ARG A 162 -15.60 -7.03 -7.82
C ARG A 162 -16.77 -6.63 -6.92
N PRO A 163 -16.87 -7.22 -5.72
CA PRO A 163 -17.87 -6.80 -4.76
C PRO A 163 -17.62 -5.34 -4.32
N ASP A 164 -18.70 -4.63 -4.02
CA ASP A 164 -18.69 -3.26 -3.49
C ASP A 164 -18.49 -3.18 -1.98
N HIS A 165 -18.19 -4.33 -1.35
CA HIS A 165 -18.06 -4.45 0.08
C HIS A 165 -16.78 -5.16 0.48
N PHE A 166 -16.36 -4.91 1.73
CA PHE A 166 -15.23 -5.56 2.36
C PHE A 166 -15.50 -5.76 3.84
N MET A 167 -15.19 -6.94 4.34
CA MET A 167 -15.29 -7.28 5.76
C MET A 167 -13.90 -7.56 6.31
N CYS A 168 -13.61 -6.99 7.47
CA CYS A 168 -12.43 -7.31 8.26
C CYS A 168 -12.87 -7.77 9.64
N HIS A 169 -12.53 -9.00 9.98
CA HIS A 169 -12.71 -9.56 11.31
C HIS A 169 -11.35 -9.63 12.00
N PHE A 170 -11.19 -8.91 13.09
CA PHE A 170 -9.97 -8.87 13.89
C PHE A 170 -10.26 -9.34 15.30
N PRO A 171 -10.12 -10.65 15.57
CA PRO A 171 -10.51 -11.26 16.85
C PRO A 171 -9.43 -11.14 17.93
N HIS A 172 -8.50 -10.21 17.80
CA HIS A 172 -7.38 -10.05 18.71
C HIS A 172 -7.44 -8.71 19.46
N SER A 173 -7.06 -8.71 20.72
CA SER A 173 -6.81 -7.49 21.46
C SER A 173 -5.36 -7.05 21.22
N HIS A 174 -5.15 -6.10 20.32
CA HIS A 174 -3.85 -5.49 20.06
C HIS A 174 -4.01 -3.99 19.80
N ARG A 175 -3.47 -3.15 20.68
CA ARG A 175 -3.59 -1.68 20.66
C ARG A 175 -5.03 -1.14 20.75
N SER A 176 -6.01 -1.93 20.41
CA SER A 176 -7.44 -1.70 20.57
C SER A 176 -8.11 -3.02 20.95
N SER A 177 -9.41 -2.99 21.29
CA SER A 177 -10.21 -4.20 21.43
C SER A 177 -10.37 -4.91 20.08
N TYR A 178 -10.75 -6.18 20.12
CA TYR A 178 -11.20 -6.89 18.92
C TYR A 178 -12.35 -6.13 18.24
N PHE A 179 -12.48 -6.29 16.94
CA PHE A 179 -13.52 -5.66 16.16
C PHE A 179 -13.87 -6.49 14.92
N THR A 180 -15.07 -6.29 14.43
CA THR A 180 -15.45 -6.62 13.06
C THR A 180 -15.87 -5.33 12.37
N SER A 181 -15.36 -5.09 11.19
CA SER A 181 -15.81 -3.97 10.37
C SER A 181 -16.32 -4.46 9.03
N TYR A 182 -17.45 -3.92 8.61
CA TYR A 182 -18.03 -4.15 7.31
C TYR A 182 -18.16 -2.81 6.58
N ARG A 183 -17.58 -2.71 5.41
CA ARG A 183 -17.66 -1.54 4.55
C ARG A 183 -18.43 -1.86 3.28
N LYS A 184 -19.38 -0.99 2.92
CA LYS A 184 -20.10 -1.05 1.65
C LYS A 184 -20.27 0.36 1.12
N GLY A 185 -19.70 0.63 -0.06
CA GLY A 185 -19.64 1.98 -0.61
C GLY A 185 -19.00 2.95 0.38
N ASP A 186 -19.70 4.02 0.73
CA ASP A 186 -19.24 5.05 1.67
C ASP A 186 -19.59 4.74 3.14
N TRP A 187 -20.29 3.65 3.41
CA TRP A 187 -20.71 3.26 4.75
C TRP A 187 -19.75 2.24 5.35
N LYS A 188 -19.51 2.40 6.63
CA LYS A 188 -18.74 1.45 7.44
C LYS A 188 -19.44 1.19 8.77
N LEU A 189 -19.80 -0.08 8.99
CA LEU A 189 -20.28 -0.57 10.27
C LEU A 189 -19.09 -1.14 11.05
N ILE A 190 -19.02 -0.84 12.33
CA ILE A 190 -18.02 -1.36 13.25
C ILE A 190 -18.76 -1.97 14.44
N TYR A 191 -18.40 -3.21 14.76
CA TYR A 191 -18.92 -3.97 15.89
C TYR A 191 -17.77 -4.42 16.77
#